data_c5f6a76c691bb8f715048c0dbfa10ec7
#
_entry.id   c5f6a76c691bb8f715048c0dbfa10ec7
#
_cell.length_a   1.000
_cell.length_b   1.000
_cell.length_c   1.000
_cell.angle_alpha   90.00
_cell.angle_beta   90.00
_cell.angle_gamma   90.00
#
_symmetry.space_group_name_H-M   'P 1'
#
loop_
_entity.id
_entity.type
_entity.pdbx_description
1 polymer ?
#
loop_
_entity_poly.entity_id
_entity_poly.type
_entity_poly.pdbx_seq_one_letter_code
_entity_poly.pdbx_strand_id
1 'polypeptide(L)'
;RAFSLPGGETISINSAHGLIMDDSGKKERFSVTERNGLCSNAVSGIAADGRGNLWGATDNGVFHVFIPSLFSRYTSGEGLKGEVISAVSYKGMIYTGTLQGLYVLKQNTFVPVQGISQACWQLCLSPQGELYAASGDGVYVIRDYNHSEKLTDMAAYSLAFIGHTNL
;
A
#
# COMPACT_ATOMS: atom_id res chain seq x y z
N ARG A 1 -15.92 -22.64 5.49
CA ARG A 1 -15.55 -22.92 6.89
C ARG A 1 -14.89 -21.67 7.44
N ALA A 2 -15.21 -21.28 8.67
CA ALA A 2 -14.62 -20.14 9.35
C ALA A 2 -13.85 -20.59 10.59
N PHE A 3 -12.76 -19.90 10.91
CA PHE A 3 -11.89 -20.16 12.06
C PHE A 3 -11.63 -18.81 12.75
N SER A 4 -11.79 -18.80 14.09
CA SER A 4 -11.48 -17.61 14.88
C SER A 4 -10.04 -17.68 15.39
N LEU A 5 -9.33 -16.57 15.25
CA LEU A 5 -7.98 -16.39 15.79
C LEU A 5 -8.04 -15.84 17.22
N PRO A 6 -6.95 -16.00 18.01
CA PRO A 6 -6.87 -15.50 19.38
C PRO A 6 -7.09 -13.98 19.51
N GLY A 7 -6.84 -13.21 18.45
CA GLY A 7 -7.06 -11.76 18.37
C GLY A 7 -8.51 -11.32 18.09
N GLY A 8 -9.46 -12.27 17.93
CA GLY A 8 -10.87 -11.98 17.61
C GLY A 8 -11.16 -11.87 16.12
N GLU A 9 -10.15 -12.03 15.27
CA GLU A 9 -10.30 -12.06 13.81
C GLU A 9 -10.87 -13.41 13.37
N THR A 10 -11.62 -13.42 12.28
CA THR A 10 -12.19 -14.64 11.69
C THR A 10 -11.60 -14.85 10.31
N ILE A 11 -11.12 -16.08 10.07
CA ILE A 11 -10.65 -16.49 8.75
C ILE A 11 -11.69 -17.45 8.15
N SER A 12 -12.14 -17.14 6.96
CA SER A 12 -13.02 -18.00 6.19
C SER A 12 -12.32 -18.56 4.94
N ILE A 13 -12.63 -19.81 4.62
CA ILE A 13 -12.19 -20.46 3.38
C ILE A 13 -13.28 -20.26 2.34
N ASN A 14 -12.90 -19.68 1.19
CA ASN A 14 -13.76 -19.59 0.02
C ASN A 14 -13.07 -20.26 -1.16
N SER A 15 -13.68 -21.30 -1.73
CA SER A 15 -13.08 -22.08 -2.82
C SER A 15 -12.80 -21.30 -4.11
N ALA A 16 -13.48 -20.15 -4.30
CA ALA A 16 -13.25 -19.27 -5.44
C ALA A 16 -12.27 -18.15 -5.14
N HIS A 17 -12.10 -17.79 -3.84
CA HIS A 17 -11.36 -16.59 -3.42
C HIS A 17 -10.23 -16.88 -2.41
N GLY A 18 -9.93 -18.17 -2.17
CA GLY A 18 -8.85 -18.57 -1.24
C GLY A 18 -9.23 -18.33 0.22
N LEU A 19 -8.37 -17.60 0.93
CA LEU A 19 -8.59 -17.20 2.32
C LEU A 19 -9.13 -15.78 2.38
N ILE A 20 -10.17 -15.57 3.20
CA ILE A 20 -10.71 -14.25 3.53
C ILE A 20 -10.57 -14.05 5.03
N MET A 21 -9.97 -12.94 5.44
CA MET A 21 -9.83 -12.55 6.82
C MET A 21 -10.75 -11.37 7.14
N ASP A 22 -11.66 -11.58 8.08
CA ASP A 22 -12.60 -10.57 8.58
C ASP A 22 -12.25 -10.14 9.99
N ASP A 23 -12.43 -8.85 10.28
CA ASP A 23 -12.29 -8.27 11.61
C ASP A 23 -13.66 -8.13 12.27
N SER A 24 -14.04 -9.11 13.13
CA SER A 24 -15.18 -9.03 14.06
C SER A 24 -16.47 -8.45 13.46
N GLY A 25 -16.86 -8.91 12.27
CA GLY A 25 -18.11 -8.49 11.61
C GLY A 25 -18.01 -7.20 10.81
N LYS A 26 -16.82 -6.69 10.58
CA LYS A 26 -16.55 -5.60 9.64
C LYS A 26 -16.13 -6.14 8.28
N LYS A 27 -16.35 -5.32 7.25
CA LYS A 27 -16.02 -5.55 5.84
C LYS A 27 -14.69 -6.28 5.66
N GLU A 28 -14.64 -7.21 4.70
CA GLU A 28 -13.45 -7.95 4.25
C GLU A 28 -12.17 -7.10 4.39
N ARG A 29 -11.23 -7.58 5.18
CA ARG A 29 -10.02 -6.85 5.53
C ARG A 29 -8.85 -7.23 4.66
N PHE A 30 -8.80 -8.50 4.28
CA PHE A 30 -7.69 -9.05 3.53
C PHE A 30 -8.06 -10.39 2.89
N SER A 31 -7.70 -10.60 1.62
CA SER A 31 -7.82 -11.90 0.96
C SER A 31 -6.47 -12.41 0.48
N VAL A 32 -6.21 -13.70 0.71
CA VAL A 32 -5.04 -14.39 0.17
C VAL A 32 -5.50 -15.38 -0.89
N THR A 33 -4.96 -15.19 -2.08
CA THR A 33 -5.30 -15.98 -3.29
C THR A 33 -4.01 -16.45 -3.96
N GLU A 34 -4.12 -17.24 -5.02
CA GLU A 34 -2.98 -17.58 -5.88
C GLU A 34 -2.21 -16.37 -6.40
N ARG A 35 -2.90 -15.23 -6.61
CA ARG A 35 -2.29 -14.00 -7.12
C ARG A 35 -1.34 -13.35 -6.12
N ASN A 36 -1.52 -13.63 -4.83
CA ASN A 36 -0.77 -12.96 -3.76
C ASN A 36 -0.19 -13.90 -2.70
N GLY A 37 -0.08 -15.20 -3.01
CA GLY A 37 0.76 -16.08 -2.19
C GLY A 37 0.27 -17.49 -1.92
N LEU A 38 -0.97 -17.88 -2.25
CA LEU A 38 -1.39 -19.27 -2.15
C LEU A 38 -0.85 -20.12 -3.30
N CYS A 39 -0.62 -21.40 -3.03
CA CYS A 39 -0.30 -22.39 -4.07
C CYS A 39 -1.52 -22.70 -4.93
N SER A 40 -2.72 -22.57 -4.36
CA SER A 40 -4.02 -22.72 -5.00
C SER A 40 -5.11 -22.06 -4.17
N ASN A 41 -6.17 -21.57 -4.82
CA ASN A 41 -7.37 -21.07 -4.16
C ASN A 41 -8.22 -22.19 -3.54
N ALA A 42 -8.02 -23.44 -3.96
CA ALA A 42 -8.73 -24.60 -3.43
C ALA A 42 -8.15 -25.04 -2.08
N VAL A 43 -8.43 -24.25 -1.04
CA VAL A 43 -7.98 -24.52 0.33
C VAL A 43 -8.84 -25.63 0.95
N SER A 44 -8.23 -26.75 1.32
CA SER A 44 -8.88 -27.91 1.91
C SER A 44 -8.96 -27.86 3.44
N GLY A 45 -7.99 -27.20 4.08
CA GLY A 45 -7.97 -27.07 5.53
C GLY A 45 -6.96 -26.05 6.01
N ILE A 46 -7.20 -25.50 7.21
CA ILE A 46 -6.27 -24.61 7.91
C ILE A 46 -6.12 -25.01 9.39
N ALA A 47 -4.96 -24.71 9.95
CA ALA A 47 -4.65 -24.88 11.38
C ALA A 47 -3.79 -23.72 11.87
N ALA A 48 -4.09 -23.22 13.07
CA ALA A 48 -3.22 -22.25 13.73
C ALA A 48 -2.09 -22.97 14.47
N ASP A 49 -0.88 -22.41 14.42
CA ASP A 49 0.22 -22.86 15.28
C ASP A 49 0.16 -22.21 16.67
N GLY A 50 0.99 -22.68 17.60
CA GLY A 50 1.04 -22.14 18.97
C GLY A 50 1.52 -20.68 19.08
N ARG A 51 1.90 -20.03 17.96
CA ARG A 51 2.33 -18.65 17.86
C ARG A 51 1.29 -17.75 17.17
N GLY A 52 0.13 -18.33 16.78
CA GLY A 52 -0.93 -17.61 16.09
C GLY A 52 -0.75 -17.51 14.58
N ASN A 53 0.29 -18.12 13.99
CA ASN A 53 0.41 -18.20 12.55
C ASN A 53 -0.52 -19.27 11.99
N LEU A 54 -0.80 -19.21 10.69
CA LEU A 54 -1.72 -20.10 10.03
C LEU A 54 -1.01 -21.01 9.04
N TRP A 55 -1.20 -22.30 9.20
CA TRP A 55 -0.83 -23.31 8.22
C TRP A 55 -2.05 -23.79 7.46
N GLY A 56 -1.91 -24.03 6.17
CA GLY A 56 -3.01 -24.52 5.40
C GLY A 56 -2.58 -25.46 4.27
N ALA A 57 -3.51 -26.32 3.89
CA ALA A 57 -3.35 -27.23 2.78
C ALA A 57 -4.25 -26.84 1.62
N THR A 58 -3.75 -26.96 0.40
CA THR A 58 -4.48 -26.79 -0.86
C THR A 58 -4.34 -28.05 -1.68
N ASP A 59 -5.04 -28.16 -2.79
CA ASP A 59 -4.86 -29.24 -3.78
C ASP A 59 -3.46 -29.20 -4.46
N ASN A 60 -2.74 -28.10 -4.36
CA ASN A 60 -1.42 -27.90 -4.99
C ASN A 60 -0.30 -27.55 -3.97
N GLY A 61 -0.40 -28.00 -2.72
CA GLY A 61 0.64 -27.83 -1.73
C GLY A 61 0.18 -27.26 -0.40
N VAL A 62 1.15 -26.88 0.42
CA VAL A 62 0.97 -26.33 1.79
C VAL A 62 1.44 -24.89 1.79
N PHE A 63 0.70 -24.03 2.48
CA PHE A 63 1.09 -22.65 2.69
C PHE A 63 1.23 -22.32 4.19
N HIS A 64 2.01 -21.28 4.49
CA HIS A 64 2.18 -20.73 5.83
C HIS A 64 1.97 -19.22 5.79
N VAL A 65 1.08 -18.71 6.63
CA VAL A 65 0.79 -17.28 6.78
C VAL A 65 1.20 -16.82 8.16
N PHE A 66 2.07 -15.83 8.21
CA PHE A 66 2.43 -15.14 9.45
C PHE A 66 1.36 -14.09 9.79
N ILE A 67 0.79 -14.18 11.00
CA ILE A 67 -0.22 -13.27 11.52
C ILE A 67 0.19 -12.81 12.93
N PRO A 68 0.33 -11.49 13.18
CA PRO A 68 0.32 -10.38 12.22
C PRO A 68 1.59 -10.35 11.37
N SER A 69 1.45 -10.06 10.08
CA SER A 69 2.61 -9.82 9.22
C SER A 69 3.24 -8.48 9.57
N LEU A 70 4.56 -8.47 9.78
CA LEU A 70 5.35 -7.23 9.91
C LEU A 70 5.50 -6.49 8.56
N PHE A 71 5.14 -7.15 7.47
CA PHE A 71 5.25 -6.61 6.12
C PHE A 71 3.87 -6.48 5.49
N SER A 72 3.63 -5.33 4.86
CA SER A 72 2.49 -5.08 3.99
C SER A 72 2.98 -4.98 2.55
N ARG A 73 2.30 -5.63 1.63
CA ARG A 73 2.59 -5.57 0.20
C ARG A 73 1.44 -4.86 -0.50
N TYR A 74 1.77 -3.88 -1.33
CA TYR A 74 0.82 -3.15 -2.14
C TYR A 74 1.21 -3.25 -3.62
N THR A 75 0.24 -3.54 -4.47
CA THR A 75 0.41 -3.75 -5.90
C THR A 75 -0.69 -3.03 -6.67
N SER A 76 -0.84 -3.35 -7.95
CA SER A 76 -1.95 -2.86 -8.78
C SER A 76 -3.33 -3.31 -8.26
N GLY A 77 -3.39 -4.41 -7.51
CA GLY A 77 -4.63 -4.87 -6.85
C GLY A 77 -5.17 -3.88 -5.83
N GLU A 78 -4.28 -3.17 -5.13
CA GLU A 78 -4.61 -2.12 -4.16
C GLU A 78 -4.63 -0.71 -4.80
N GLY A 79 -4.76 -0.61 -6.13
CA GLY A 79 -4.94 0.64 -6.87
C GLY A 79 -3.66 1.38 -7.25
N LEU A 80 -2.48 0.85 -6.91
CA LEU A 80 -1.20 1.44 -7.28
C LEU A 80 -0.91 1.20 -8.76
N LYS A 81 -0.64 2.26 -9.53
CA LYS A 81 -0.38 2.16 -10.97
C LYS A 81 1.04 2.64 -11.30
N GLY A 82 1.66 1.94 -12.24
CA GLY A 82 3.01 2.25 -12.71
C GLY A 82 4.09 1.75 -11.76
N GLU A 83 5.33 1.89 -12.21
CA GLU A 83 6.51 1.59 -11.42
C GLU A 83 6.67 2.61 -10.29
N VAL A 84 6.90 2.12 -9.08
CA VAL A 84 7.15 2.96 -7.90
C VAL A 84 8.58 3.47 -7.92
N ILE A 85 8.74 4.78 -7.80
CA ILE A 85 10.03 5.46 -7.83
C ILE A 85 10.38 6.05 -6.46
N SER A 86 9.39 6.59 -5.77
CA SER A 86 9.59 7.24 -4.48
C SER A 86 8.41 7.00 -3.54
N ALA A 87 8.68 7.03 -2.23
CA ALA A 87 7.64 6.96 -1.21
C ALA A 87 8.04 7.79 0.01
N VAL A 88 7.05 8.40 0.67
CA VAL A 88 7.26 9.20 1.88
C VAL A 88 6.03 9.11 2.79
N SER A 89 6.27 9.18 4.09
CA SER A 89 5.20 9.36 5.08
C SER A 89 4.98 10.86 5.32
N TYR A 90 3.74 11.33 5.11
CA TYR A 90 3.36 12.72 5.32
C TYR A 90 1.99 12.82 5.98
N LYS A 91 1.89 13.52 7.09
CA LYS A 91 0.66 13.68 7.89
C LYS A 91 -0.03 12.35 8.21
N GLY A 92 0.76 11.31 8.54
CA GLY A 92 0.26 9.97 8.88
C GLY A 92 -0.24 9.13 7.71
N MET A 93 -0.05 9.58 6.46
CA MET A 93 -0.38 8.86 5.25
C MET A 93 0.87 8.55 4.44
N ILE A 94 0.85 7.45 3.67
CA ILE A 94 1.93 7.09 2.75
C ILE A 94 1.60 7.64 1.37
N TYR A 95 2.47 8.50 0.87
CA TYR A 95 2.45 9.00 -0.51
C TYR A 95 3.49 8.27 -1.34
N THR A 96 3.14 7.95 -2.58
CA THR A 96 3.97 7.12 -3.47
C THR A 96 4.00 7.73 -4.85
N GLY A 97 5.18 8.15 -5.28
CA GLY A 97 5.45 8.62 -6.64
C GLY A 97 5.71 7.43 -7.57
N THR A 98 5.03 7.44 -8.71
CA THR A 98 5.17 6.42 -9.75
C THR A 98 5.38 7.05 -11.12
N LEU A 99 5.68 6.22 -12.13
CA LEU A 99 5.72 6.67 -13.54
C LEU A 99 4.37 7.14 -14.06
N GLN A 100 3.26 6.86 -13.35
CA GLN A 100 1.88 7.23 -13.77
C GLN A 100 1.22 8.22 -12.81
N GLY A 101 2.00 8.92 -11.98
CA GLY A 101 1.51 9.97 -11.11
C GLY A 101 1.85 9.77 -9.64
N LEU A 102 1.22 10.59 -8.81
CA LEU A 102 1.30 10.54 -7.35
C LEU A 102 0.07 9.87 -6.77
N TYR A 103 0.30 8.94 -5.84
CA TYR A 103 -0.74 8.19 -5.14
C TYR A 103 -0.60 8.37 -3.63
N VAL A 104 -1.72 8.21 -2.91
CA VAL A 104 -1.76 8.17 -1.45
C VAL A 104 -2.50 6.95 -0.95
N LEU A 105 -1.99 6.30 0.08
CA LEU A 105 -2.62 5.15 0.71
C LEU A 105 -3.76 5.60 1.63
N LYS A 106 -4.98 5.14 1.33
CA LYS A 106 -6.19 5.38 2.12
C LYS A 106 -6.93 4.07 2.34
N GLN A 107 -7.19 3.73 3.60
CA GLN A 107 -7.96 2.51 3.94
C GLN A 107 -7.51 1.27 3.15
N ASN A 108 -6.19 1.05 3.10
CA ASN A 108 -5.56 -0.08 2.40
C ASN A 108 -5.64 -0.05 0.85
N THR A 109 -5.98 1.11 0.25
CA THR A 109 -6.06 1.29 -1.21
C THR A 109 -5.32 2.55 -1.61
N PHE A 110 -4.53 2.49 -2.67
CA PHE A 110 -3.90 3.66 -3.25
C PHE A 110 -4.86 4.41 -4.15
N VAL A 111 -5.05 5.69 -3.87
CA VAL A 111 -5.86 6.59 -4.69
C VAL A 111 -4.97 7.68 -5.30
N PRO A 112 -5.24 8.12 -6.53
CA PRO A 112 -4.46 9.17 -7.16
C PRO A 112 -4.63 10.50 -6.42
N VAL A 113 -3.53 11.25 -6.27
CA VAL A 113 -3.55 12.63 -5.83
C VAL A 113 -3.94 13.51 -7.01
N GLN A 114 -4.92 14.40 -6.80
CA GLN A 114 -5.43 15.27 -7.86
C GLN A 114 -4.34 16.22 -8.39
N GLY A 115 -4.32 16.40 -9.71
CA GLY A 115 -3.44 17.34 -10.40
C GLY A 115 -2.08 16.76 -10.81
N ILE A 116 -1.67 15.58 -10.34
CA ILE A 116 -0.36 14.98 -10.64
C ILE A 116 -0.57 13.62 -11.32
N SER A 117 -0.63 13.63 -12.64
CA SER A 117 -0.84 12.44 -13.49
C SER A 117 0.37 12.07 -14.36
N GLN A 118 1.44 12.87 -14.32
CA GLN A 118 2.71 12.61 -14.97
C GLN A 118 3.65 11.90 -14.00
N ALA A 119 4.73 11.31 -14.51
CA ALA A 119 5.74 10.63 -13.71
C ALA A 119 6.18 11.48 -12.52
N CYS A 120 6.02 10.96 -11.30
CA CYS A 120 6.43 11.62 -10.06
C CYS A 120 7.77 11.01 -9.59
N TRP A 121 8.86 11.70 -9.94
CA TRP A 121 10.23 11.20 -9.80
C TRP A 121 10.74 11.23 -8.37
N GLN A 122 10.39 12.25 -7.62
CA GLN A 122 10.83 12.38 -6.23
C GLN A 122 9.78 13.03 -5.36
N LEU A 123 9.67 12.52 -4.14
CA LEU A 123 8.94 13.13 -3.05
C LEU A 123 9.95 13.60 -2.00
N CYS A 124 9.80 14.83 -1.53
CA CYS A 124 10.72 15.44 -0.58
C CYS A 124 9.97 16.27 0.46
N LEU A 125 10.35 16.12 1.74
CA LEU A 125 9.83 16.97 2.80
C LEU A 125 10.75 18.17 2.97
N SER A 126 10.18 19.37 3.05
CA SER A 126 10.92 20.58 3.41
C SER A 126 11.33 20.56 4.89
N PRO A 127 12.29 21.39 5.31
CA PRO A 127 12.62 21.59 6.72
C PRO A 127 11.42 22.03 7.59
N GLN A 128 10.40 22.66 6.96
CA GLN A 128 9.17 23.08 7.60
C GLN A 128 8.10 21.97 7.62
N GLY A 129 8.42 20.78 7.05
CA GLY A 129 7.54 19.62 7.03
C GLY A 129 6.46 19.67 5.95
N GLU A 130 6.61 20.48 4.91
CA GLU A 130 5.74 20.47 3.74
C GLU A 130 6.20 19.42 2.72
N LEU A 131 5.25 18.75 2.04
CA LEU A 131 5.56 17.75 1.03
C LEU A 131 5.64 18.39 -0.36
N TYR A 132 6.74 18.12 -1.06
CA TYR A 132 6.96 18.52 -2.43
C TYR A 132 7.12 17.30 -3.33
N ALA A 133 6.65 17.43 -4.58
CA ALA A 133 6.77 16.41 -5.62
C ALA A 133 7.46 16.99 -6.86
N ALA A 134 8.53 16.34 -7.31
CA ALA A 134 9.14 16.54 -8.61
C ALA A 134 8.42 15.69 -9.63
N SER A 135 7.84 16.31 -10.65
CA SER A 135 7.05 15.63 -11.67
C SER A 135 7.55 15.94 -13.08
N GLY A 136 7.21 15.07 -14.03
CA GLY A 136 7.52 15.26 -15.45
C GLY A 136 6.95 16.53 -16.09
N ASP A 137 6.00 17.18 -15.43
CA ASP A 137 5.37 18.41 -15.89
C ASP A 137 5.52 19.59 -14.91
N GLY A 138 6.26 19.43 -13.82
CA GLY A 138 6.47 20.52 -12.88
C GLY A 138 6.86 20.10 -11.47
N VAL A 139 6.94 21.08 -10.59
CA VAL A 139 7.10 20.91 -9.14
C VAL A 139 5.80 21.26 -8.46
N TYR A 140 5.40 20.42 -7.53
CA TYR A 140 4.16 20.59 -6.77
C TYR A 140 4.41 20.65 -5.27
N VAL A 141 3.61 21.46 -4.58
CA VAL A 141 3.43 21.38 -3.13
C VAL A 141 2.14 20.59 -2.85
N ILE A 142 2.21 19.61 -1.97
CA ILE A 142 1.08 18.75 -1.62
C ILE A 142 0.50 19.22 -0.30
N ARG A 143 -0.68 19.79 -0.31
CA ARG A 143 -1.39 20.21 0.90
C ARG A 143 -2.13 19.04 1.54
N ASP A 144 -2.82 18.27 0.72
CA ASP A 144 -3.46 17.01 1.03
C ASP A 144 -3.70 16.20 -0.27
N TYR A 145 -4.41 15.09 -0.20
CA TYR A 145 -4.64 14.20 -1.36
C TYR A 145 -5.60 14.78 -2.43
N ASN A 146 -6.40 15.78 -2.09
CA ASN A 146 -7.30 16.48 -3.01
C ASN A 146 -6.76 17.84 -3.47
N HIS A 147 -5.69 18.33 -2.82
CA HIS A 147 -5.18 19.67 -3.05
C HIS A 147 -3.67 19.65 -3.25
N SER A 148 -3.25 19.82 -4.47
CA SER A 148 -1.86 20.09 -4.87
C SER A 148 -1.77 21.44 -5.57
N GLU A 149 -0.69 22.16 -5.32
CA GLU A 149 -0.40 23.45 -5.94
C GLU A 149 0.83 23.32 -6.81
N LYS A 150 0.72 23.65 -8.07
CA LYS A 150 1.82 23.62 -9.02
C LYS A 150 2.65 24.88 -8.90
N LEU A 151 3.96 24.73 -8.63
CA LEU A 151 4.88 25.84 -8.43
C LEU A 151 5.61 26.26 -9.71
N THR A 152 5.85 25.31 -10.63
CA THR A 152 6.53 25.54 -11.90
C THR A 152 6.04 24.56 -12.96
N ASP A 153 6.10 24.96 -14.22
CA ASP A 153 5.77 24.12 -15.39
C ASP A 153 7.01 23.41 -15.97
N MET A 154 8.16 23.57 -15.35
CA MET A 154 9.39 22.89 -15.80
C MET A 154 9.46 21.50 -15.18
N ALA A 155 9.64 20.48 -16.03
CA ALA A 155 9.89 19.11 -15.60
C ALA A 155 11.03 19.05 -14.57
N ALA A 156 10.79 18.38 -13.46
CA ALA A 156 11.75 18.22 -12.39
C ALA A 156 11.92 16.73 -12.06
N TYR A 157 13.16 16.30 -11.95
CA TYR A 157 13.53 14.93 -11.64
C TYR A 157 14.01 14.76 -10.19
N SER A 158 14.50 15.86 -9.59
CA SER A 158 15.00 15.89 -8.23
C SER A 158 14.80 17.25 -7.59
N LEU A 159 14.63 17.24 -6.26
CA LEU A 159 14.48 18.43 -5.42
C LEU A 159 15.46 18.36 -4.25
N ALA A 160 16.03 19.49 -3.91
CA ALA A 160 16.84 19.66 -2.71
C ALA A 160 16.51 20.98 -2.03
N PHE A 161 16.43 20.98 -0.70
CA PHE A 161 16.29 22.18 0.10
C PHE A 161 17.69 22.66 0.52
N ILE A 162 18.03 23.90 0.19
CA ILE A 162 19.25 24.52 0.63
C ILE A 162 18.92 25.32 1.90
N GLY A 163 19.50 24.90 3.03
CA GLY A 163 19.38 25.66 4.27
C GLY A 163 20.13 27.00 4.11
N HIS A 164 19.48 28.13 4.42
CA HIS A 164 20.21 29.37 4.64
C HIS A 164 20.99 29.22 5.96
N THR A 165 22.26 28.93 5.91
CA THR A 165 23.18 29.30 6.98
C THR A 165 23.30 30.82 6.92
N ASN A 166 22.69 31.53 7.85
CA ASN A 166 23.06 32.92 8.11
C ASN A 166 24.54 32.91 8.49
N LEU A 167 25.41 33.42 7.62
CA LEU A 167 26.78 33.81 7.92
C LEU A 167 26.76 35.05 8.79
#